data_60297d5c0ffba45f36cce2c2921990de
#
_entry.id   60297d5c0ffba45f36cce2c2921990de
#
_cell.length_a   1.000
_cell.length_b   1.000
_cell.length_c   1.000
_cell.angle_alpha   90.00
_cell.angle_beta   90.00
_cell.angle_gamma   90.00
#
_symmetry.space_group_name_H-M   'P 1'
#
loop_
_entity.id
_entity.type
_entity.pdbx_description
1 polymer ?
#
loop_
_entity_poly.entity_id
_entity_poly.type
_entity_poly.pdbx_seq_one_letter_code
_entity_poly.pdbx_strand_id
1 'polypeptide(L)'
;MEWNELSKKEKQSFSEADMCRISITPSIHSAYWASLTHLREHYYFTDGNIEVNGNKTKRGKAKKADYVLFHKPNIPLAIVEAKDNTHSIGDGMQQALDYAEILDVPFAYSSNGDAFIEHDRTGKGDIIEKEISLDKFPTPEILWDRYKTHKGYNEEQENIVTYDYYDDGSGRSPRYYQVNAINRTIDAIAKLSLIHI
;
A
#
# COMPACT_ATOMS: atom_id res chain seq x y z
N MET A 1 15.22 11.04 22.07
CA MET A 1 15.60 9.60 22.21
C MET A 1 15.33 9.00 20.85
N GLU A 2 16.37 8.61 20.14
CA GLU A 2 16.23 8.05 18.81
C GLU A 2 15.97 6.55 18.91
N TRP A 3 15.10 6.01 18.04
CA TRP A 3 14.72 4.60 18.05
C TRP A 3 15.93 3.65 17.98
N ASN A 4 16.94 4.01 17.19
CA ASN A 4 18.14 3.22 16.99
C ASN A 4 19.07 3.15 18.24
N GLU A 5 18.88 4.04 19.22
CA GLU A 5 19.66 4.07 20.46
C GLU A 5 19.05 3.19 21.55
N LEU A 6 17.81 2.72 21.37
CA LEU A 6 17.10 1.89 22.33
C LEU A 6 17.62 0.45 22.33
N SER A 7 17.76 -0.12 23.53
CA SER A 7 18.01 -1.55 23.70
C SER A 7 16.78 -2.37 23.24
N LYS A 8 16.99 -3.64 22.89
CA LYS A 8 15.91 -4.55 22.50
C LYS A 8 14.78 -4.63 23.56
N LYS A 9 15.15 -4.63 24.85
CA LYS A 9 14.18 -4.69 25.96
C LYS A 9 13.32 -3.43 26.03
N GLU A 10 13.89 -2.26 25.78
CA GLU A 10 13.16 -1.00 25.74
C GLU A 10 12.21 -0.98 24.54
N LYS A 11 12.68 -1.37 23.33
CA LYS A 11 11.83 -1.47 22.15
C LYS A 11 10.63 -2.39 22.36
N GLN A 12 10.83 -3.54 22.99
CA GLN A 12 9.76 -4.48 23.31
C GLN A 12 8.76 -3.99 24.37
N SER A 13 9.05 -2.90 25.08
CA SER A 13 8.11 -2.29 26.02
C SER A 13 7.12 -1.32 25.40
N PHE A 14 7.36 -0.91 24.13
CA PHE A 14 6.46 -0.03 23.41
C PHE A 14 5.28 -0.79 22.80
N SER A 15 4.12 -0.13 22.80
CA SER A 15 2.97 -0.63 22.03
C SER A 15 3.22 -0.51 20.53
N GLU A 16 2.47 -1.27 19.72
CA GLU A 16 2.50 -1.16 18.25
C GLU A 16 2.27 0.30 17.81
N ALA A 17 1.31 1.00 18.43
CA ALA A 17 1.03 2.41 18.11
C ALA A 17 2.21 3.35 18.43
N ASP A 18 2.92 3.14 19.56
CA ASP A 18 4.10 3.92 19.88
C ASP A 18 5.24 3.65 18.91
N MET A 19 5.44 2.38 18.54
CA MET A 19 6.45 1.98 17.57
C MET A 19 6.16 2.57 16.19
N CYS A 20 4.91 2.53 15.72
CA CYS A 20 4.50 3.21 14.49
C CYS A 20 4.89 4.68 14.52
N ARG A 21 4.55 5.38 15.60
CA ARG A 21 4.81 6.82 15.75
C ARG A 21 6.29 7.18 15.84
N ILE A 22 7.11 6.33 16.49
CA ILE A 22 8.52 6.65 16.77
C ILE A 22 9.46 6.16 15.65
N SER A 23 9.12 5.07 14.97
CA SER A 23 10.00 4.40 14.01
C SER A 23 9.40 4.34 12.59
N ILE A 24 8.26 3.69 12.42
CA ILE A 24 7.73 3.37 11.08
C ILE A 24 7.26 4.63 10.34
N THR A 25 6.37 5.44 10.95
CA THR A 25 5.88 6.68 10.33
C THR A 25 7.02 7.65 9.97
N PRO A 26 8.01 7.92 10.86
CA PRO A 26 9.17 8.74 10.50
C PRO A 26 9.97 8.20 9.32
N SER A 27 10.18 6.87 9.23
CA SER A 27 10.87 6.25 8.10
C SER A 27 10.13 6.46 6.78
N ILE A 28 8.82 6.23 6.77
CA ILE A 28 7.96 6.45 5.61
C ILE A 28 7.99 7.93 5.18
N HIS A 29 7.90 8.86 6.13
CA HIS A 29 7.98 10.30 5.84
C HIS A 29 9.36 10.72 5.31
N SER A 30 10.45 10.15 5.86
CA SER A 30 11.81 10.42 5.38
C SER A 30 12.03 9.97 3.94
N ALA A 31 11.24 9.00 3.48
CA ALA A 31 11.19 8.56 2.10
C ALA A 31 10.19 9.38 1.23
N TYR A 32 9.83 10.58 1.65
CA TYR A 32 8.97 11.54 0.94
C TYR A 32 7.51 11.14 0.75
N TRP A 33 6.98 10.18 1.53
CA TRP A 33 5.56 9.89 1.56
C TRP A 33 4.82 10.94 2.39
N ALA A 34 4.22 11.91 1.72
CA ALA A 34 3.50 13.01 2.37
C ALA A 34 2.12 12.56 2.88
N SER A 35 1.77 12.91 4.11
CA SER A 35 0.59 12.42 4.82
C SER A 35 -0.76 12.71 4.16
N LEU A 36 -0.89 13.77 3.38
CA LEU A 36 -2.21 14.16 2.84
C LEU A 36 -2.50 13.57 1.46
N THR A 37 -1.48 13.27 0.69
CA THR A 37 -1.63 12.87 -0.71
C THR A 37 -1.18 11.44 -0.98
N HIS A 38 -0.10 11.02 -0.33
CA HIS A 38 0.60 9.77 -0.65
C HIS A 38 0.53 8.73 0.47
N LEU A 39 0.09 9.10 1.67
CA LEU A 39 0.01 8.21 2.83
C LEU A 39 -1.37 8.31 3.49
N ARG A 40 -1.99 7.17 3.74
CA ARG A 40 -3.18 7.07 4.60
C ARG A 40 -2.92 6.06 5.70
N GLU A 41 -2.96 6.55 6.92
CA GLU A 41 -2.87 5.73 8.12
C GLU A 41 -4.25 5.16 8.48
N HIS A 42 -4.27 3.96 9.07
CA HIS A 42 -5.50 3.32 9.54
C HIS A 42 -6.61 3.25 8.47
N TYR A 43 -6.23 2.82 7.26
CA TYR A 43 -7.15 2.80 6.12
C TYR A 43 -8.18 1.69 6.25
N TYR A 44 -9.46 2.08 6.38
CA TYR A 44 -10.59 1.15 6.50
C TYR A 44 -11.12 0.73 5.14
N PHE A 45 -11.32 -0.56 4.98
CA PHE A 45 -11.98 -1.17 3.80
C PHE A 45 -12.73 -2.43 4.21
N THR A 46 -13.57 -2.97 3.31
CA THR A 46 -14.27 -4.25 3.53
C THR A 46 -13.73 -5.24 2.51
N ASP A 47 -13.72 -6.54 2.81
CA ASP A 47 -13.24 -7.54 1.86
C ASP A 47 -14.17 -7.76 0.64
N GLY A 48 -15.13 -6.85 0.44
CA GLY A 48 -16.00 -6.81 -0.75
C GLY A 48 -17.02 -7.93 -0.84
N ASN A 49 -16.91 -8.96 -0.01
CA ASN A 49 -17.83 -10.07 -0.02
C ASN A 49 -19.19 -9.68 0.56
N ILE A 50 -20.23 -9.90 -0.22
CA ILE A 50 -21.60 -9.84 0.26
C ILE A 50 -22.02 -11.29 0.56
N GLU A 51 -22.11 -11.61 1.83
CA GLU A 51 -22.68 -12.88 2.28
C GLU A 51 -24.20 -12.82 2.14
N VAL A 52 -24.75 -13.64 1.25
CA VAL A 52 -26.20 -13.79 1.08
C VAL A 52 -26.64 -15.02 1.85
N ASN A 53 -27.44 -14.83 2.89
CA ASN A 53 -28.02 -15.90 3.67
C ASN A 53 -29.56 -15.79 3.61
N GLY A 54 -30.16 -16.49 2.66
CA GLY A 54 -31.58 -16.34 2.32
C GLY A 54 -31.90 -14.93 1.83
N ASN A 55 -32.87 -14.25 2.46
CA ASN A 55 -33.25 -12.85 2.12
C ASN A 55 -32.40 -11.78 2.86
N LYS A 56 -31.38 -12.19 3.61
CA LYS A 56 -30.51 -11.25 4.34
C LYS A 56 -29.14 -11.15 3.66
N THR A 57 -28.73 -9.91 3.37
CA THR A 57 -27.38 -9.61 2.89
C THR A 57 -26.57 -9.03 4.06
N LYS A 58 -25.38 -9.59 4.30
CA LYS A 58 -24.42 -9.08 5.27
C LYS A 58 -23.13 -8.72 4.54
N ARG A 59 -22.61 -7.53 4.81
CA ARG A 59 -21.26 -7.15 4.32
C ARG A 59 -20.21 -7.85 5.14
N GLY A 60 -19.11 -8.25 4.51
CA GLY A 60 -17.91 -8.77 5.16
C GLY A 60 -17.41 -7.83 6.26
N LYS A 61 -16.60 -8.35 7.17
CA LYS A 61 -16.03 -7.56 8.27
C LYS A 61 -15.18 -6.41 7.72
N ALA A 62 -15.28 -5.24 8.34
CA ALA A 62 -14.36 -4.15 8.06
C ALA A 62 -12.93 -4.58 8.41
N LYS A 63 -12.00 -4.36 7.49
CA LYS A 63 -10.57 -4.52 7.67
C LYS A 63 -9.92 -3.15 7.78
N LYS A 64 -8.79 -3.07 8.42
CA LYS A 64 -8.03 -1.84 8.62
C LYS A 64 -6.56 -2.14 8.34
N ALA A 65 -6.00 -1.54 7.30
CA ALA A 65 -4.56 -1.54 7.08
C ALA A 65 -3.90 -0.42 7.89
N ASP A 66 -2.71 -0.68 8.43
CA ASP A 66 -2.01 0.34 9.21
C ASP A 66 -1.60 1.51 8.31
N TYR A 67 -1.02 1.21 7.14
CA TYR A 67 -0.69 2.22 6.14
C TYR A 67 -1.03 1.74 4.73
N VAL A 68 -1.58 2.65 3.91
CA VAL A 68 -1.69 2.50 2.46
C VAL A 68 -0.96 3.65 1.79
N LEU A 69 -0.06 3.32 0.88
CA LEU A 69 0.76 4.27 0.14
C LEU A 69 0.22 4.45 -1.27
N PHE A 70 0.15 5.68 -1.74
CA PHE A 70 -0.44 6.07 -3.01
C PHE A 70 0.55 6.85 -3.87
N HIS A 71 0.66 6.53 -5.15
CA HIS A 71 1.34 7.41 -6.12
C HIS A 71 0.55 8.70 -6.34
N LYS A 72 -0.77 8.55 -6.55
CA LYS A 72 -1.78 9.62 -6.58
C LYS A 72 -2.97 9.19 -5.70
N PRO A 73 -3.87 10.09 -5.30
CA PRO A 73 -5.00 9.78 -4.41
C PRO A 73 -5.85 8.56 -4.82
N ASN A 74 -5.85 8.23 -6.11
CA ASN A 74 -6.60 7.12 -6.71
C ASN A 74 -5.71 5.94 -7.16
N ILE A 75 -4.39 6.00 -6.97
CA ILE A 75 -3.45 4.95 -7.41
C ILE A 75 -2.70 4.40 -6.19
N PRO A 76 -3.28 3.41 -5.49
CA PRO A 76 -2.59 2.74 -4.39
C PRO A 76 -1.42 1.90 -4.92
N LEU A 77 -0.27 1.96 -4.25
CA LEU A 77 0.94 1.24 -4.62
C LEU A 77 1.37 0.20 -3.61
N ALA A 78 1.19 0.47 -2.32
CA ALA A 78 1.70 -0.42 -1.30
C ALA A 78 0.84 -0.46 -0.03
N ILE A 79 0.93 -1.58 0.69
CA ILE A 79 0.46 -1.77 2.06
C ILE A 79 1.67 -1.87 2.97
N VAL A 80 1.58 -1.28 4.17
CA VAL A 80 2.53 -1.54 5.27
C VAL A 80 1.73 -1.99 6.48
N GLU A 81 2.06 -3.17 7.01
CA GLU A 81 1.51 -3.70 8.26
C GLU A 81 2.57 -3.66 9.35
N ALA A 82 2.17 -3.14 10.49
CA ALA A 82 3.01 -3.01 11.67
C ALA A 82 2.76 -4.16 12.65
N LYS A 83 3.79 -4.53 13.38
CA LYS A 83 3.72 -5.40 14.57
C LYS A 83 4.60 -4.80 15.65
N ASP A 84 4.26 -5.02 16.90
CA ASP A 84 5.14 -4.61 18.00
C ASP A 84 6.49 -5.36 17.96
N ASN A 85 7.50 -4.83 18.65
CA ASN A 85 8.87 -5.34 18.61
C ASN A 85 9.06 -6.68 19.36
N THR A 86 7.99 -7.30 19.87
CA THR A 86 8.03 -8.69 20.36
C THR A 86 7.91 -9.70 19.22
N HIS A 87 7.44 -9.26 18.05
CA HIS A 87 7.31 -10.03 16.82
C HIS A 87 8.53 -9.91 15.92
N SER A 88 8.69 -10.85 14.98
CA SER A 88 9.68 -10.72 13.92
C SER A 88 9.24 -9.68 12.88
N ILE A 89 10.19 -9.17 12.09
CA ILE A 89 9.93 -8.14 11.07
C ILE A 89 8.87 -8.62 10.06
N GLY A 90 8.87 -9.91 9.75
CA GLY A 90 7.98 -10.52 8.75
C GLY A 90 6.60 -10.97 9.28
N ASP A 91 6.32 -10.92 10.57
CA ASP A 91 5.10 -11.49 11.15
C ASP A 91 3.79 -10.82 10.65
N GLY A 92 3.87 -9.60 10.17
CA GLY A 92 2.74 -8.91 9.52
C GLY A 92 2.56 -9.21 8.03
N MET A 93 3.51 -9.93 7.38
CA MET A 93 3.54 -10.06 5.92
C MET A 93 2.31 -10.76 5.35
N GLN A 94 1.81 -11.85 5.97
CA GLN A 94 0.61 -12.52 5.47
C GLN A 94 -0.61 -11.59 5.47
N GLN A 95 -0.76 -10.79 6.51
CA GLN A 95 -1.84 -9.78 6.60
C GLN A 95 -1.66 -8.69 5.54
N ALA A 96 -0.43 -8.21 5.33
CA ALA A 96 -0.12 -7.24 4.28
C ALA A 96 -0.44 -7.77 2.88
N LEU A 97 -0.13 -9.04 2.61
CA LEU A 97 -0.43 -9.72 1.33
C LEU A 97 -1.93 -9.88 1.10
N ASP A 98 -2.69 -10.31 2.11
CA ASP A 98 -4.14 -10.43 2.03
C ASP A 98 -4.79 -9.06 1.70
N TYR A 99 -4.28 -7.99 2.29
CA TYR A 99 -4.76 -6.63 2.04
C TYR A 99 -4.32 -6.11 0.68
N ALA A 100 -3.10 -6.42 0.28
CA ALA A 100 -2.58 -6.06 -1.04
C ALA A 100 -3.36 -6.74 -2.18
N GLU A 101 -3.85 -7.96 -1.96
CA GLU A 101 -4.74 -8.64 -2.92
C GLU A 101 -6.09 -7.92 -3.03
N ILE A 102 -6.72 -7.59 -1.89
CA ILE A 102 -8.03 -6.92 -1.87
C ILE A 102 -7.96 -5.54 -2.51
N LEU A 103 -6.90 -4.76 -2.22
CA LEU A 103 -6.72 -3.41 -2.73
C LEU A 103 -6.03 -3.36 -4.10
N ASP A 104 -5.65 -4.52 -4.66
CA ASP A 104 -4.98 -4.67 -5.96
C ASP A 104 -3.69 -3.85 -6.07
N VAL A 105 -2.86 -3.91 -5.02
CA VAL A 105 -1.59 -3.16 -4.97
C VAL A 105 -0.37 -4.06 -5.21
N PRO A 106 0.69 -3.52 -5.85
CA PRO A 106 1.85 -4.32 -6.27
C PRO A 106 2.85 -4.64 -5.15
N PHE A 107 2.89 -3.86 -4.06
CA PHE A 107 3.89 -4.03 -3.01
C PHE A 107 3.24 -4.22 -1.64
N ALA A 108 3.82 -5.12 -0.86
CA ALA A 108 3.43 -5.35 0.54
C ALA A 108 4.67 -5.25 1.44
N TYR A 109 4.49 -4.65 2.59
CA TYR A 109 5.54 -4.46 3.60
C TYR A 109 5.05 -4.92 4.96
N SER A 110 5.94 -5.53 5.72
CA SER A 110 5.78 -5.77 7.15
C SER A 110 6.93 -5.12 7.91
N SER A 111 6.66 -4.60 9.11
CA SER A 111 7.68 -4.01 9.98
C SER A 111 7.35 -4.22 11.45
N ASN A 112 8.40 -4.42 12.27
CA ASN A 112 8.33 -4.39 13.72
C ASN A 112 9.08 -3.17 14.31
N GLY A 113 9.38 -2.17 13.47
CA GLY A 113 10.11 -0.98 13.84
C GLY A 113 11.63 -1.08 13.74
N ASP A 114 12.22 -2.25 13.53
CA ASP A 114 13.67 -2.41 13.34
C ASP A 114 14.09 -2.32 11.87
N ALA A 115 13.26 -2.85 10.98
CA ALA A 115 13.42 -2.81 9.53
C ALA A 115 12.09 -3.07 8.85
N PHE A 116 12.06 -3.11 7.53
CA PHE A 116 10.94 -3.58 6.73
C PHE A 116 11.31 -4.88 6.01
N ILE A 117 10.36 -5.80 5.88
CA ILE A 117 10.40 -6.82 4.82
C ILE A 117 9.51 -6.31 3.69
N GLU A 118 10.06 -6.22 2.48
CA GLU A 118 9.30 -5.94 1.26
C GLU A 118 8.95 -7.24 0.57
N HIS A 119 7.71 -7.39 0.12
CA HIS A 119 7.27 -8.42 -0.82
C HIS A 119 6.82 -7.76 -2.12
N ASP A 120 7.52 -8.08 -3.22
CA ASP A 120 7.22 -7.60 -4.57
C ASP A 120 6.28 -8.56 -5.29
N ARG A 121 5.00 -8.20 -5.41
CA ARG A 121 3.97 -8.98 -6.09
C ARG A 121 4.01 -8.85 -7.61
N THR A 122 4.91 -8.04 -8.17
CA THR A 122 5.03 -7.89 -9.64
C THR A 122 5.64 -9.12 -10.31
N GLY A 123 6.37 -9.95 -9.56
CA GLY A 123 6.97 -11.19 -10.03
C GLY A 123 8.12 -11.01 -11.03
N LYS A 124 8.65 -9.78 -11.19
CA LYS A 124 9.73 -9.48 -12.16
C LYS A 124 11.14 -9.50 -11.57
N GLY A 125 11.29 -9.82 -10.29
CA GLY A 125 12.61 -9.90 -9.65
C GLY A 125 12.99 -11.33 -9.32
N ASP A 126 14.31 -11.61 -9.26
CA ASP A 126 14.84 -12.88 -8.74
C ASP A 126 14.60 -13.01 -7.22
N ILE A 127 14.39 -11.89 -6.55
CA ILE A 127 14.14 -11.80 -5.11
C ILE A 127 12.75 -11.21 -4.90
N ILE A 128 11.81 -12.06 -4.46
CA ILE A 128 10.43 -11.68 -4.18
C ILE A 128 10.34 -10.95 -2.82
N GLU A 129 11.12 -11.39 -1.84
CA GLU A 129 11.17 -10.78 -0.50
C GLU A 129 12.58 -10.32 -0.16
N LYS A 130 12.69 -9.11 0.39
CA LYS A 130 13.96 -8.56 0.88
C LYS A 130 13.77 -7.72 2.12
N GLU A 131 14.75 -7.74 3.00
CA GLU A 131 14.83 -6.82 4.13
C GLU A 131 15.35 -5.46 3.68
N ILE A 132 14.73 -4.40 4.18
CA ILE A 132 15.09 -3.00 3.91
C ILE A 132 15.24 -2.28 5.25
N SER A 133 16.38 -1.63 5.45
CA SER A 133 16.59 -0.80 6.64
C SER A 133 15.66 0.42 6.65
N LEU A 134 15.35 0.94 7.83
CA LEU A 134 14.40 2.04 8.03
C LEU A 134 14.74 3.30 7.21
N ASP A 135 16.03 3.58 7.03
CA ASP A 135 16.56 4.73 6.27
C ASP A 135 16.57 4.54 4.76
N LYS A 136 16.22 3.33 4.28
CA LYS A 136 16.22 2.98 2.84
C LYS A 136 14.84 2.61 2.32
N PHE A 137 13.79 3.01 3.03
CA PHE A 137 12.43 2.80 2.53
C PHE A 137 12.28 3.48 1.15
N PRO A 138 11.69 2.81 0.14
CA PRO A 138 11.62 3.36 -1.22
C PRO A 138 10.72 4.59 -1.29
N THR A 139 11.09 5.55 -2.14
CA THR A 139 10.28 6.76 -2.40
C THR A 139 9.07 6.45 -3.30
N PRO A 140 8.07 7.35 -3.36
CA PRO A 140 6.94 7.22 -4.27
C PRO A 140 7.36 6.99 -5.73
N GLU A 141 8.39 7.71 -6.18
CA GLU A 141 8.91 7.64 -7.55
C GLU A 141 9.54 6.27 -7.83
N ILE A 142 10.33 5.73 -6.88
CA ILE A 142 10.96 4.41 -7.03
C ILE A 142 9.88 3.32 -7.16
N LEU A 143 8.84 3.34 -6.32
CA LEU A 143 7.77 2.34 -6.41
C LEU A 143 6.94 2.51 -7.67
N TRP A 144 6.67 3.75 -8.08
CA TRP A 144 5.97 4.02 -9.32
C TRP A 144 6.75 3.54 -10.54
N ASP A 145 8.04 3.82 -10.64
CA ASP A 145 8.88 3.38 -11.75
C ASP A 145 8.96 1.85 -11.86
N ARG A 146 9.03 1.15 -10.73
CA ARG A 146 8.98 -0.31 -10.69
C ARG A 146 7.63 -0.82 -11.20
N TYR A 147 6.52 -0.24 -10.73
CA TYR A 147 5.18 -0.62 -11.16
C TYR A 147 4.93 -0.29 -12.64
N LYS A 148 5.32 0.90 -13.09
CA LYS A 148 5.26 1.32 -14.49
C LYS A 148 6.02 0.35 -15.41
N THR A 149 7.23 -0.03 -15.02
CA THR A 149 8.06 -1.00 -15.75
C THR A 149 7.38 -2.39 -15.79
N HIS A 150 6.79 -2.81 -14.66
CA HIS A 150 6.02 -4.06 -14.62
C HIS A 150 4.83 -4.04 -15.58
N LYS A 151 4.06 -2.96 -15.60
CA LYS A 151 2.91 -2.79 -16.49
C LYS A 151 3.30 -2.60 -17.95
N GLY A 152 4.55 -2.20 -18.22
CA GLY A 152 5.07 -1.90 -19.55
C GLY A 152 4.51 -0.62 -20.15
N TYR A 153 4.17 0.38 -19.31
CA TYR A 153 3.64 1.65 -19.77
C TYR A 153 4.73 2.48 -20.48
N ASN A 154 4.38 3.00 -21.65
CA ASN A 154 5.09 4.12 -22.26
C ASN A 154 4.58 5.46 -21.69
N GLU A 155 5.17 6.58 -22.14
CA GLU A 155 4.83 7.91 -21.63
C GLU A 155 3.36 8.30 -21.86
N GLU A 156 2.80 7.95 -23.02
CA GLU A 156 1.40 8.24 -23.35
C GLU A 156 0.46 7.43 -22.47
N GLN A 157 0.74 6.15 -22.28
CA GLN A 157 -0.04 5.27 -21.39
C GLN A 157 0.07 5.71 -19.94
N GLU A 158 1.25 6.13 -19.50
CA GLU A 158 1.46 6.68 -18.15
C GLU A 158 0.57 7.92 -17.93
N ASN A 159 0.54 8.84 -18.90
CA ASN A 159 -0.31 10.03 -18.82
C ASN A 159 -1.80 9.66 -18.71
N ILE A 160 -2.25 8.63 -19.44
CA ILE A 160 -3.64 8.16 -19.37
C ILE A 160 -3.95 7.55 -17.99
N VAL A 161 -3.11 6.62 -17.50
CA VAL A 161 -3.39 5.90 -16.24
C VAL A 161 -3.21 6.77 -15.00
N THR A 162 -2.43 7.84 -15.10
CA THR A 162 -2.22 8.79 -13.99
C THR A 162 -3.13 10.00 -14.06
N TYR A 163 -4.08 10.06 -15.01
CA TYR A 163 -5.04 11.16 -15.08
C TYR A 163 -5.94 11.17 -13.84
N ASP A 164 -6.22 12.36 -13.34
CA ASP A 164 -7.06 12.51 -12.14
C ASP A 164 -8.51 12.11 -12.46
N TYR A 165 -9.18 11.49 -11.47
CA TYR A 165 -10.59 11.19 -11.62
C TYR A 165 -11.41 12.49 -11.68
N TYR A 166 -12.50 12.42 -12.44
CA TYR A 166 -13.49 13.48 -12.40
C TYR A 166 -14.07 13.64 -10.99
N ASP A 167 -14.01 14.86 -10.47
CA ASP A 167 -14.63 15.24 -9.21
C ASP A 167 -15.85 16.13 -9.52
N ASP A 168 -17.02 15.70 -9.08
CA ASP A 168 -18.28 16.43 -9.23
C ASP A 168 -18.49 17.48 -8.12
N GLY A 169 -17.51 17.67 -7.25
CA GLY A 169 -17.56 18.58 -6.11
C GLY A 169 -18.48 18.12 -4.97
N SER A 170 -18.99 16.88 -5.02
CA SER A 170 -19.87 16.34 -3.96
C SER A 170 -19.13 15.96 -2.68
N GLY A 171 -17.80 15.95 -2.71
CA GLY A 171 -16.95 15.49 -1.61
C GLY A 171 -17.02 13.97 -1.39
N ARG A 172 -17.61 13.20 -2.31
CA ARG A 172 -17.70 11.75 -2.24
C ARG A 172 -16.52 11.12 -2.96
N SER A 173 -15.73 10.34 -2.24
CA SER A 173 -14.64 9.54 -2.84
C SER A 173 -15.15 8.15 -3.24
N PRO A 174 -14.65 7.58 -4.37
CA PRO A 174 -14.95 6.21 -4.73
C PRO A 174 -14.50 5.24 -3.64
N ARG A 175 -15.26 4.17 -3.45
CA ARG A 175 -14.84 3.07 -2.57
C ARG A 175 -13.71 2.29 -3.24
N TYR A 176 -12.86 1.61 -2.45
CA TYR A 176 -11.69 0.88 -2.97
C TYR A 176 -12.02 -0.05 -4.16
N TYR A 177 -13.13 -0.80 -4.11
CA TYR A 177 -13.51 -1.69 -5.23
C TYR A 177 -13.93 -0.93 -6.49
N GLN A 178 -14.46 0.30 -6.34
CA GLN A 178 -14.72 1.19 -7.48
C GLN A 178 -13.40 1.73 -8.03
N VAL A 179 -12.46 2.11 -7.17
CA VAL A 179 -11.09 2.51 -7.56
C VAL A 179 -10.43 1.38 -8.35
N ASN A 180 -10.47 0.14 -7.85
CA ASN A 180 -9.90 -1.01 -8.54
C ASN A 180 -10.54 -1.22 -9.93
N ALA A 181 -11.88 -1.12 -10.01
CA ALA A 181 -12.60 -1.30 -11.28
C ALA A 181 -12.24 -0.18 -12.29
N ILE A 182 -12.19 1.07 -11.84
CA ILE A 182 -11.83 2.23 -12.66
C ILE A 182 -10.38 2.07 -13.15
N ASN A 183 -9.42 1.80 -12.26
CA ASN A 183 -8.01 1.66 -12.60
C ASN A 183 -7.77 0.52 -13.61
N ARG A 184 -8.42 -0.62 -13.43
CA ARG A 184 -8.34 -1.74 -14.38
C ARG A 184 -8.92 -1.38 -15.75
N THR A 185 -10.01 -0.62 -15.77
CA THR A 185 -10.63 -0.15 -17.01
C THR A 185 -9.71 0.84 -17.74
N ILE A 186 -9.14 1.80 -17.02
CA ILE A 186 -8.20 2.79 -17.58
C ILE A 186 -6.94 2.09 -18.09
N ASP A 187 -6.36 1.12 -17.36
CA ASP A 187 -5.22 0.30 -17.78
C ASP A 187 -5.54 -0.43 -19.12
N ALA A 188 -6.72 -1.04 -19.21
CA ALA A 188 -7.15 -1.71 -20.45
C ALA A 188 -7.29 -0.73 -21.62
N ILE A 189 -7.89 0.44 -21.41
CA ILE A 189 -8.04 1.49 -22.44
C ILE A 189 -6.64 1.98 -22.88
N ALA A 190 -5.74 2.29 -21.95
CA ALA A 190 -4.40 2.75 -22.25
C ALA A 190 -3.60 1.74 -23.11
N LYS A 191 -3.81 0.45 -22.86
CA LYS A 191 -3.19 -0.63 -23.66
C LYS A 191 -3.83 -0.85 -25.02
N LEU A 192 -5.14 -0.63 -25.14
CA LEU A 192 -5.87 -0.79 -26.40
C LEU A 192 -5.66 0.39 -27.35
N SER A 193 -5.45 1.60 -26.87
CA SER A 193 -5.27 2.80 -27.70
C SER A 193 -4.08 2.70 -28.68
N LEU A 194 -3.12 1.81 -28.42
CA LEU A 194 -1.96 1.57 -29.29
C LEU A 194 -2.22 0.54 -30.41
N ILE A 195 -3.35 -0.15 -30.41
CA ILE A 195 -3.65 -1.19 -31.43
C ILE A 195 -4.28 -0.56 -32.69
N HIS A 196 -4.67 0.69 -32.65
CA HIS A 196 -5.44 1.37 -33.70
C HIS A 196 -4.75 2.60 -34.33
N ILE A 197 -3.41 2.73 -34.18
CA ILE A 197 -2.65 3.75 -34.94
C ILE A 197 -1.73 3.08 -35.96
#